data_5f44b0ebcf39a163c4f21e7a5925f872
#
_entry.id   5f44b0ebcf39a163c4f21e7a5925f872
#
_cell.length_a   1.000
_cell.length_b   1.000
_cell.length_c   1.000
_cell.angle_alpha   90.00
_cell.angle_beta   90.00
_cell.angle_gamma   90.00
#
_symmetry.space_group_name_H-M   'P 1'
#
loop_
_entity.id
_entity.type
_entity.pdbx_description
1 polymer ?
#
loop_
_entity_poly.entity_id
_entity_poly.type
_entity_poly.pdbx_seq_one_letter_code
_entity_poly.pdbx_strand_id
1 'polypeptide(L)'
;LAASASAQDKPVPYWASIASGEAMMRTGPAKTYPGVWLYKRRDLPVRVLKRHESWRLIEDPDGARGWMLVALLSERRTAMIKPGDARSIHASPDEGSRVVYRAEPGVVGRIDDCSGSWCHIQIGKREGHVRMADIWGVDDGEVID
;
A
#
# COMPACT_ATOMS: atom_id res chain seq x y z
N LEU A 1 3.62 9.01 28.30
CA LEU A 1 2.64 8.48 27.35
C LEU A 1 2.99 8.93 25.94
N ALA A 2 3.34 7.97 25.08
CA ALA A 2 3.55 8.26 23.67
C ALA A 2 2.19 8.20 22.98
N ALA A 3 1.77 9.33 22.41
CA ALA A 3 0.58 9.35 21.57
C ALA A 3 0.95 8.79 20.18
N SER A 4 0.12 7.92 19.64
CA SER A 4 0.27 7.48 18.26
C SER A 4 0.09 8.67 17.34
N ALA A 5 0.98 8.79 16.35
CA ALA A 5 0.81 9.82 15.33
C ALA A 5 -0.47 9.56 14.55
N SER A 6 -1.33 10.56 14.44
CA SER A 6 -2.51 10.47 13.58
C SER A 6 -2.09 10.66 12.12
N ALA A 7 -3.00 10.33 11.17
CA ALA A 7 -2.75 10.56 9.76
C ALA A 7 -2.48 12.03 9.46
N GLN A 8 -2.97 12.95 10.31
CA GLN A 8 -2.76 14.39 10.15
C GLN A 8 -1.34 14.81 10.55
N ASP A 9 -0.69 14.04 11.42
CA ASP A 9 0.64 14.37 11.95
C ASP A 9 1.77 13.65 11.22
N LYS A 10 1.45 12.70 10.36
CA LYS A 10 2.49 11.97 9.62
C LYS A 10 3.17 12.86 8.59
N PRO A 11 4.50 12.83 8.53
CA PRO A 11 5.21 13.51 7.44
C PRO A 11 4.83 12.91 6.09
N VAL A 12 4.61 13.75 5.10
CA VAL A 12 4.40 13.31 3.73
C VAL A 12 5.74 13.25 3.00
N PRO A 13 5.95 12.33 2.05
CA PRO A 13 4.99 11.29 1.65
C PRO A 13 4.97 10.12 2.65
N TYR A 14 3.84 9.42 2.71
CA TYR A 14 3.74 8.19 3.51
C TYR A 14 2.83 7.17 2.81
N TRP A 15 2.91 5.91 3.24
CA TRP A 15 2.10 4.85 2.67
C TRP A 15 0.81 4.66 3.45
N ALA A 16 -0.26 4.39 2.72
CA ALA A 16 -1.57 4.09 3.29
C ALA A 16 -2.25 3.04 2.41
N SER A 17 -3.44 2.62 2.79
CA SER A 17 -4.25 1.73 1.98
C SER A 17 -5.70 2.18 2.02
N ILE A 18 -6.49 1.76 1.03
CA ILE A 18 -7.91 2.09 0.97
C ILE A 18 -8.66 1.22 1.98
N ALA A 19 -9.36 1.88 2.92
CA ALA A 19 -10.10 1.20 3.98
C ALA A 19 -11.52 0.84 3.56
N SER A 20 -12.07 1.57 2.58
CA SER A 20 -13.46 1.43 2.16
C SER A 20 -13.59 0.52 0.94
N GLY A 21 -14.73 -0.16 0.82
CA GLY A 21 -15.05 -0.93 -0.39
C GLY A 21 -15.27 -0.05 -1.61
N GLU A 22 -15.56 1.24 -1.42
CA GLU A 22 -15.67 2.23 -2.48
C GLU A 22 -15.01 3.52 -2.02
N ALA A 23 -14.16 4.10 -2.86
CA ALA A 23 -13.47 5.34 -2.54
C ALA A 23 -13.30 6.19 -3.80
N MET A 24 -13.86 7.39 -3.78
CA MET A 24 -13.80 8.31 -4.90
C MET A 24 -12.54 9.16 -4.82
N MET A 25 -11.80 9.21 -5.92
CA MET A 25 -10.69 10.13 -6.13
C MET A 25 -11.17 11.31 -6.97
N ARG A 26 -10.88 12.54 -6.52
CA ARG A 26 -11.34 13.77 -7.18
C ARG A 26 -10.16 14.60 -7.68
N THR A 27 -10.47 15.58 -8.54
CA THR A 27 -9.43 16.46 -9.09
C THR A 27 -8.91 17.48 -8.08
N GLY A 28 -9.64 17.72 -7.01
CA GLY A 28 -9.26 18.70 -5.99
C GLY A 28 -9.77 18.30 -4.61
N PRO A 29 -9.29 18.99 -3.56
CA PRO A 29 -9.57 18.62 -2.17
C PRO A 29 -10.91 19.14 -1.66
N ALA A 30 -12.00 18.78 -2.32
CA ALA A 30 -13.36 19.06 -1.88
C ALA A 30 -14.36 18.20 -2.65
N LYS A 31 -15.54 17.98 -2.08
CA LYS A 31 -16.59 17.20 -2.73
C LYS A 31 -17.17 17.88 -3.97
N THR A 32 -16.92 19.16 -4.14
CA THR A 32 -17.37 19.93 -5.30
C THR A 32 -16.52 19.70 -6.54
N TYR A 33 -15.31 19.17 -6.38
CA TYR A 33 -14.48 18.83 -7.52
C TYR A 33 -14.95 17.53 -8.18
N PRO A 34 -14.81 17.42 -9.51
CA PRO A 34 -15.22 16.21 -10.23
C PRO A 34 -14.53 14.97 -9.71
N GLY A 35 -15.28 13.86 -9.68
CA GLY A 35 -14.70 12.54 -9.46
C GLY A 35 -13.96 12.07 -10.70
N VAL A 36 -12.77 11.52 -10.50
CA VAL A 36 -11.91 11.03 -11.58
C VAL A 36 -11.94 9.52 -11.68
N TRP A 37 -11.99 8.87 -10.52
CA TRP A 37 -11.94 7.42 -10.44
C TRP A 37 -12.61 6.93 -9.16
N LEU A 38 -13.39 5.86 -9.28
CA LEU A 38 -14.00 5.19 -8.12
C LEU A 38 -13.29 3.87 -7.89
N TYR A 39 -12.53 3.80 -6.79
CA TYR A 39 -11.85 2.58 -6.39
C TYR A 39 -12.83 1.67 -5.67
N LYS A 40 -12.86 0.40 -6.08
CA LYS A 40 -13.71 -0.61 -5.46
C LYS A 40 -12.88 -1.74 -4.86
N ARG A 41 -11.67 -1.43 -4.44
CA ARG A 41 -10.72 -2.41 -3.95
C ARG A 41 -10.20 -2.02 -2.58
N ARG A 42 -10.71 -2.70 -1.56
CA ARG A 42 -10.21 -2.54 -0.19
C ARG A 42 -8.76 -3.02 -0.12
N ASP A 43 -7.96 -2.38 0.72
CA ASP A 43 -6.54 -2.67 0.94
C ASP A 43 -5.61 -2.28 -0.22
N LEU A 44 -6.10 -1.65 -1.29
CA LEU A 44 -5.22 -1.16 -2.34
C LEU A 44 -4.20 -0.20 -1.74
N PRO A 45 -2.88 -0.42 -1.94
CA PRO A 45 -1.88 0.51 -1.42
C PRO A 45 -1.91 1.82 -2.19
N VAL A 46 -1.70 2.92 -1.49
CA VAL A 46 -1.59 4.25 -2.08
C VAL A 46 -0.47 5.01 -1.38
N ARG A 47 0.16 5.93 -2.12
CA ARG A 47 1.13 6.82 -1.54
C ARG A 47 0.49 8.18 -1.30
N VAL A 48 0.53 8.66 -0.07
CA VAL A 48 -0.01 9.98 0.26
C VAL A 48 1.09 11.01 0.05
N LEU A 49 0.87 11.93 -0.88
CA LEU A 49 1.86 12.90 -1.31
C LEU A 49 1.71 14.26 -0.64
N LYS A 50 0.48 14.67 -0.35
CA LYS A 50 0.14 15.95 0.26
C LYS A 50 -1.11 15.81 1.09
N ARG A 51 -1.33 16.77 1.99
CA ARG A 51 -2.56 16.87 2.75
C ARG A 51 -3.15 18.28 2.64
N HIS A 52 -4.45 18.34 2.69
CA HIS A 52 -5.21 19.58 2.79
C HIS A 52 -6.46 19.30 3.63
N GLU A 53 -6.46 19.75 4.87
CA GLU A 53 -7.55 19.47 5.82
C GLU A 53 -7.82 17.96 5.91
N SER A 54 -9.04 17.51 5.65
CA SER A 54 -9.41 16.09 5.69
C SER A 54 -9.17 15.37 4.34
N TRP A 55 -8.46 16.00 3.42
CA TRP A 55 -8.15 15.46 2.09
C TRP A 55 -6.69 15.10 1.96
N ARG A 56 -6.44 14.06 1.16
CA ARG A 56 -5.07 13.59 0.87
C ARG A 56 -4.89 13.48 -0.63
N LEU A 57 -3.80 14.04 -1.14
CA LEU A 57 -3.39 13.78 -2.52
C LEU A 57 -2.70 12.43 -2.53
N ILE A 58 -3.30 11.48 -3.23
CA ILE A 58 -2.79 10.11 -3.29
C ILE A 58 -2.29 9.78 -4.70
N GLU A 59 -1.39 8.81 -4.75
CA GLU A 59 -0.96 8.18 -5.98
C GLU A 59 -1.23 6.69 -5.87
N ASP A 60 -1.87 6.12 -6.88
CA ASP A 60 -2.16 4.68 -6.91
C ASP A 60 -1.00 3.90 -7.56
N PRO A 61 -1.05 2.55 -7.56
CA PRO A 61 0.04 1.75 -8.14
C PRO A 61 0.29 1.99 -9.63
N ASP A 62 -0.69 2.49 -10.36
CA ASP A 62 -0.55 2.78 -11.80
C ASP A 62 -0.04 4.20 -12.06
N GLY A 63 0.17 4.98 -11.00
CA GLY A 63 0.67 6.35 -11.11
C GLY A 63 -0.42 7.41 -11.22
N ALA A 64 -1.69 7.04 -11.17
CA ALA A 64 -2.79 8.00 -11.16
C ALA A 64 -2.81 8.76 -9.85
N ARG A 65 -3.03 10.07 -9.92
CA ARG A 65 -3.04 10.96 -8.75
C ARG A 65 -4.33 11.73 -8.64
N GLY A 66 -4.77 11.95 -7.42
CA GLY A 66 -5.94 12.76 -7.14
C GLY A 66 -6.20 12.83 -5.64
N TRP A 67 -7.28 13.49 -5.27
CA TRP A 67 -7.60 13.77 -3.87
C TRP A 67 -8.67 12.83 -3.34
N MET A 68 -8.44 12.33 -2.14
CA MET A 68 -9.32 11.38 -1.48
C MET A 68 -9.50 11.79 -0.02
N LEU A 69 -10.71 11.57 0.52
CA LEU A 69 -10.97 11.82 1.95
C LEU A 69 -10.13 10.89 2.81
N VAL A 70 -9.51 11.45 3.84
CA VAL A 70 -8.69 10.69 4.78
C VAL A 70 -9.49 9.59 5.48
N ALA A 71 -10.79 9.78 5.68
CA ALA A 71 -11.66 8.78 6.30
C ALA A 71 -11.78 7.49 5.46
N LEU A 72 -11.46 7.55 4.17
CA LEU A 72 -11.48 6.38 3.28
C LEU A 72 -10.16 5.62 3.27
N LEU A 73 -9.17 6.12 3.99
CA LEU A 73 -7.82 5.55 4.04
C LEU A 73 -7.54 4.92 5.40
N SER A 74 -6.65 3.95 5.38
CA SER A 74 -6.14 3.26 6.58
C SER A 74 -4.62 3.37 6.59
N GLU A 75 -4.04 3.34 7.77
CA GLU A 75 -2.58 3.26 7.92
C GLU A 75 -2.07 1.82 7.81
N ARG A 76 -2.97 0.87 7.59
CA ARG A 76 -2.58 -0.52 7.37
C ARG A 76 -1.64 -0.61 6.17
N ARG A 77 -0.51 -1.26 6.37
CA ARG A 77 0.47 -1.42 5.31
C ARG A 77 0.09 -2.59 4.43
N THR A 78 -0.02 -2.32 3.14
CA THR A 78 -0.27 -3.32 2.10
C THR A 78 0.69 -3.09 0.96
N ALA A 79 0.81 -4.08 0.08
CA ALA A 79 1.65 -3.97 -1.10
C ALA A 79 1.02 -4.75 -2.25
N MET A 80 1.32 -4.29 -3.46
CA MET A 80 0.85 -4.91 -4.69
C MET A 80 2.02 -5.55 -5.41
N ILE A 81 1.83 -6.77 -5.90
CA ILE A 81 2.81 -7.43 -6.75
C ILE A 81 2.96 -6.63 -8.04
N LYS A 82 4.21 -6.28 -8.37
CA LYS A 82 4.53 -5.44 -9.52
C LYS A 82 4.17 -6.12 -10.85
N PRO A 83 3.96 -5.31 -11.90
CA PRO A 83 3.73 -5.83 -13.25
C PRO A 83 4.88 -6.74 -13.73
N GLY A 84 4.59 -7.56 -14.71
CA GLY A 84 5.56 -8.49 -15.29
C GLY A 84 5.19 -9.93 -14.99
N ASP A 85 6.19 -10.74 -14.72
CA ASP A 85 5.99 -12.15 -14.40
C ASP A 85 5.50 -12.33 -12.96
N ALA A 86 4.90 -13.47 -12.68
CA ALA A 86 4.56 -13.87 -11.32
C ALA A 86 5.82 -13.86 -10.44
N ARG A 87 5.67 -13.47 -9.19
CA ARG A 87 6.79 -13.33 -8.25
C ARG A 87 6.77 -14.44 -7.23
N SER A 88 7.96 -14.91 -6.88
CA SER A 88 8.11 -16.00 -5.90
C SER A 88 7.88 -15.50 -4.49
N ILE A 89 7.05 -16.22 -3.74
CA ILE A 89 6.86 -16.00 -2.31
C ILE A 89 7.58 -17.14 -1.59
N HIS A 90 8.53 -16.78 -0.75
CA HIS A 90 9.45 -17.72 -0.11
C HIS A 90 9.03 -18.05 1.32
N ALA A 91 9.47 -19.21 1.79
CA ALA A 91 9.22 -19.65 3.17
C ALA A 91 9.96 -18.79 4.21
N SER A 92 11.11 -18.22 3.83
CA SER A 92 11.95 -17.39 4.68
C SER A 92 12.44 -16.18 3.90
N PRO A 93 12.88 -15.10 4.57
CA PRO A 93 13.43 -13.93 3.87
C PRO A 93 14.84 -14.22 3.32
N ASP A 94 14.94 -15.20 2.46
CA ASP A 94 16.18 -15.71 1.89
C ASP A 94 15.90 -16.28 0.50
N GLU A 95 16.68 -15.85 -0.47
CA GLU A 95 16.59 -16.29 -1.86
C GLU A 95 16.68 -17.79 -2.03
N GLY A 96 17.50 -18.44 -1.22
CA GLY A 96 17.70 -19.89 -1.27
C GLY A 96 16.61 -20.71 -0.59
N SER A 97 15.67 -20.04 0.11
CA SER A 97 14.60 -20.76 0.78
C SER A 97 13.54 -21.24 -0.21
N ARG A 98 12.71 -22.19 0.24
CA ARG A 98 11.69 -22.82 -0.58
C ARG A 98 10.66 -21.78 -1.05
N VAL A 99 10.25 -21.86 -2.32
CA VAL A 99 9.14 -21.08 -2.87
C VAL A 99 7.84 -21.73 -2.42
N VAL A 100 7.03 -21.01 -1.65
CA VAL A 100 5.75 -21.52 -1.13
C VAL A 100 4.67 -21.47 -2.19
N TYR A 101 4.68 -20.37 -2.96
CA TYR A 101 3.79 -20.18 -4.10
C TYR A 101 4.27 -18.99 -4.93
N ARG A 102 3.66 -18.79 -6.09
CA ARG A 102 3.95 -17.64 -6.95
C ARG A 102 2.73 -16.74 -7.02
N ALA A 103 2.95 -15.45 -6.78
CA ALA A 103 1.88 -14.45 -6.79
C ALA A 103 1.85 -13.71 -8.12
N GLU A 104 0.67 -13.59 -8.69
CA GLU A 104 0.47 -12.91 -9.97
C GLU A 104 0.57 -11.39 -9.82
N PRO A 105 0.95 -10.66 -10.89
CA PRO A 105 0.95 -9.21 -10.88
C PRO A 105 -0.43 -8.65 -10.49
N GLY A 106 -0.40 -7.57 -9.71
CA GLY A 106 -1.64 -6.91 -9.29
C GLY A 106 -2.29 -7.48 -8.04
N VAL A 107 -1.82 -8.62 -7.56
CA VAL A 107 -2.30 -9.19 -6.30
C VAL A 107 -1.83 -8.31 -5.15
N VAL A 108 -2.73 -8.06 -4.19
CA VAL A 108 -2.44 -7.23 -3.01
C VAL A 108 -2.42 -8.09 -1.77
N GLY A 109 -1.42 -7.86 -0.92
CA GLY A 109 -1.31 -8.51 0.39
C GLY A 109 -0.98 -7.51 1.47
N ARG A 110 -1.19 -7.91 2.71
CA ARG A 110 -0.73 -7.15 3.87
C ARG A 110 0.74 -7.41 4.07
N ILE A 111 1.50 -6.36 4.36
CA ILE A 111 2.90 -6.49 4.71
C ILE A 111 3.10 -6.08 6.16
N ASP A 112 3.95 -6.83 6.83
CA ASP A 112 4.46 -6.51 8.15
C ASP A 112 5.90 -7.03 8.18
N ASP A 113 6.65 -6.71 9.21
CA ASP A 113 7.97 -7.26 9.44
C ASP A 113 8.86 -7.20 8.18
N CYS A 114 9.19 -5.97 7.78
CA CYS A 114 10.08 -5.71 6.64
C CYS A 114 11.47 -5.34 7.13
N SER A 115 12.49 -5.98 6.56
CA SER A 115 13.90 -5.64 6.81
C SER A 115 14.78 -6.33 5.80
N GLY A 116 15.97 -5.77 5.56
CA GLY A 116 16.96 -6.41 4.71
C GLY A 116 16.48 -6.74 3.30
N SER A 117 15.67 -5.89 2.70
CA SER A 117 15.13 -6.04 1.35
C SER A 117 14.01 -7.07 1.21
N TRP A 118 13.47 -7.56 2.31
CA TRP A 118 12.37 -8.53 2.35
C TRP A 118 11.23 -8.04 3.21
N CYS A 119 10.01 -8.46 2.87
CA CYS A 119 8.83 -8.26 3.71
C CYS A 119 8.08 -9.56 3.89
N HIS A 120 7.55 -9.77 5.09
CA HIS A 120 6.52 -10.78 5.29
C HIS A 120 5.24 -10.28 4.65
N ILE A 121 4.59 -11.12 3.85
CA ILE A 121 3.36 -10.76 3.15
C ILE A 121 2.30 -11.82 3.38
N GLN A 122 1.07 -11.36 3.59
CA GLN A 122 -0.09 -12.23 3.72
C GLN A 122 -1.09 -11.91 2.64
N ILE A 123 -1.36 -12.89 1.78
CA ILE A 123 -2.31 -12.79 0.67
C ILE A 123 -3.44 -13.78 0.93
N GLY A 124 -4.59 -13.25 1.38
CA GLY A 124 -5.69 -14.12 1.82
C GLY A 124 -5.24 -14.97 3.02
N LYS A 125 -5.32 -16.30 2.86
CA LYS A 125 -4.90 -17.23 3.91
C LYS A 125 -3.45 -17.72 3.75
N ARG A 126 -2.76 -17.30 2.69
CA ARG A 126 -1.38 -17.70 2.42
C ARG A 126 -0.43 -16.62 2.92
N GLU A 127 0.69 -17.07 3.45
CA GLU A 127 1.72 -16.15 3.92
C GLU A 127 3.10 -16.62 3.49
N GLY A 128 4.04 -15.70 3.48
CA GLY A 128 5.41 -15.97 3.15
C GLY A 128 6.22 -14.69 3.09
N HIS A 129 7.35 -14.74 2.44
CA HIS A 129 8.28 -13.62 2.33
C HIS A 129 8.49 -13.24 0.87
N VAL A 130 8.46 -11.94 0.60
CA VAL A 130 8.61 -11.38 -0.74
C VAL A 130 9.72 -10.34 -0.73
N ARG A 131 10.44 -10.22 -1.83
CA ARG A 131 11.44 -9.16 -1.98
C ARG A 131 10.76 -7.82 -2.14
N MET A 132 11.32 -6.80 -1.52
CA MET A 132 10.84 -5.42 -1.70
C MET A 132 10.85 -5.00 -3.16
N ALA A 133 11.81 -5.49 -3.94
CA ALA A 133 11.90 -5.17 -5.37
C ALA A 133 10.71 -5.66 -6.18
N ASP A 134 9.97 -6.64 -5.67
CA ASP A 134 8.85 -7.28 -6.37
C ASP A 134 7.49 -6.68 -6.01
N ILE A 135 7.46 -5.72 -5.09
CA ILE A 135 6.21 -5.14 -4.59
C ILE A 135 6.23 -3.61 -4.64
N TRP A 136 5.04 -3.04 -4.79
CA TRP A 136 4.81 -1.60 -4.68
C TRP A 136 4.01 -1.33 -3.41
N GLY A 137 4.51 -0.45 -2.55
CA GLY A 137 3.86 -0.13 -1.27
C GLY A 137 4.85 -0.02 -0.13
N VAL A 138 6.15 -0.11 -0.42
CA VAL A 138 7.22 -0.04 0.57
C VAL A 138 8.37 0.76 -0.01
N ASP A 139 9.08 1.50 0.82
CA ASP A 139 10.30 2.19 0.41
C ASP A 139 11.49 1.22 0.46
N ASP A 140 12.45 1.41 -0.44
CA ASP A 140 13.68 0.61 -0.45
C ASP A 140 14.36 0.65 0.92
N GLY A 141 14.64 -0.52 1.47
CA GLY A 141 15.33 -0.62 2.75
C GLY A 141 14.50 -0.23 3.96
N GLU A 142 13.22 -0.02 3.77
CA GLU A 142 12.31 0.33 4.88
C GLU A 142 12.26 -0.80 5.91
N VAL A 143 12.22 -0.43 7.19
CA VAL A 143 12.06 -1.37 8.29
C VAL A 143 10.67 -1.21 8.87
N ILE A 144 9.93 -2.32 8.92
CA ILE A 144 8.62 -2.40 9.58
C ILE A 144 8.73 -3.52 10.60
N ASP A 145 8.44 -3.20 11.85
CA ASP A 145 8.49 -4.17 12.94
C ASP A 145 7.09 -4.71 13.25
#